data_96cfdb8c9a048869fe2efacc0dd45f72
#
_entry.id   96cfdb8c9a048869fe2efacc0dd45f72
#
_cell.length_a   1.000
_cell.length_b   1.000
_cell.length_c   1.000
_cell.angle_alpha   90.00
_cell.angle_beta   90.00
_cell.angle_gamma   90.00
#
_symmetry.space_group_name_H-M   'P 1'
#
loop_
_entity.id
_entity.type
_entity.pdbx_description
1 polymer ?
#
loop_
_entity_poly.entity_id
_entity_poly.type
_entity_poly.pdbx_seq_one_letter_code
_entity_poly.pdbx_strand_id
1 'polypeptide(L)' 'MSKLIRKISIGKDYKNDAMHYAVGQDVYGGHTICDIIEEDEKYSVYIKKGKEVIPWKDFNKNMAISVEYNLQY' A
#
# COMPACT_ATOMS: atom_id res chain seq x y z
N MET A 1 3.02 -14.59 10.57
CA MET A 1 2.05 -14.51 9.50
C MET A 1 1.91 -13.07 9.03
N SER A 2 2.01 -12.85 7.75
CA SER A 2 1.87 -11.49 7.23
C SER A 2 0.40 -11.13 7.15
N LYS A 3 0.09 -9.89 7.45
CA LYS A 3 -1.27 -9.40 7.35
C LYS A 3 -1.46 -8.76 5.99
N LEU A 4 -2.61 -9.01 5.40
CA LEU A 4 -2.95 -8.41 4.14
C LEU A 4 -3.58 -7.06 4.38
N ILE A 5 -3.04 -6.06 3.75
CA ILE A 5 -3.52 -4.69 3.88
C ILE A 5 -4.34 -4.34 2.66
N ARG A 6 -5.51 -3.78 2.90
CA ARG A 6 -6.37 -3.37 1.83
C ARG A 6 -6.03 -1.96 1.34
N LYS A 7 -5.69 -1.08 2.27
CA LYS A 7 -5.44 0.30 1.94
C LYS A 7 -4.47 0.90 2.95
N ILE A 8 -3.63 1.78 2.47
CA ILE A 8 -2.70 2.50 3.32
C ILE A 8 -2.79 3.98 2.97
N SER A 9 -2.83 4.83 3.98
CA SER A 9 -2.90 6.26 3.81
C SER A 9 -1.73 6.89 4.54
N ILE A 10 -1.02 7.76 3.85
CA ILE A 10 0.20 8.36 4.38
C ILE A 10 0.07 9.86 4.32
N GLY A 11 0.25 10.52 5.46
CA GLY A 11 0.18 11.96 5.49
C GLY A 11 0.59 12.49 6.83
N LYS A 12 1.17 13.67 6.81
CA LYS A 12 1.55 14.32 8.04
C LYS A 12 0.39 14.98 8.72
N ASP A 13 -0.53 15.45 7.92
CA ASP A 13 -1.65 16.21 8.41
C ASP A 13 -2.92 15.57 7.96
N TYR A 14 -3.91 15.80 8.73
CA TYR A 14 -5.24 15.35 8.43
C TYR A 14 -5.89 16.22 7.36
N LYS A 15 -5.15 17.04 6.68
CA LYS A 15 -5.73 17.87 5.65
C LYS A 15 -5.69 17.15 4.33
N ASN A 16 -5.33 17.82 3.30
CA ASN A 16 -5.52 17.27 1.97
C ASN A 16 -4.32 16.60 1.38
N ASP A 17 -3.24 16.54 2.15
CA ASP A 17 -1.98 16.08 1.60
C ASP A 17 -1.73 14.60 1.79
N ALA A 18 -2.68 13.89 2.35
CA ALA A 18 -2.52 12.45 2.54
C ALA A 18 -2.54 11.74 1.20
N MET A 19 -1.63 10.81 1.05
CA MET A 19 -1.57 9.96 -0.13
C MET A 19 -2.21 8.62 0.20
N HIS A 20 -3.08 8.17 -0.67
CA HIS A 20 -3.84 6.95 -0.45
C HIS A 20 -3.46 5.90 -1.48
N TYR A 21 -3.19 4.70 -1.01
CA TYR A 21 -2.86 3.57 -1.86
C TYR A 21 -3.73 2.40 -1.47
N ALA A 22 -4.46 1.86 -2.42
CA ALA A 22 -5.38 0.76 -2.15
C ALA A 22 -5.15 -0.36 -3.16
N VAL A 23 -5.32 -1.59 -2.70
CA VAL A 23 -5.24 -2.75 -3.59
C VAL A 23 -6.32 -2.62 -4.65
N GLY A 24 -5.94 -2.77 -5.91
CA GLY A 24 -6.83 -2.59 -7.04
C GLY A 24 -6.77 -1.22 -7.66
N GLN A 25 -6.01 -0.31 -7.07
CA GLN A 25 -5.89 1.04 -7.59
C GLN A 25 -4.94 1.07 -8.78
N ASP A 26 -5.35 1.76 -9.84
CA ASP A 26 -4.49 1.94 -11.00
C ASP A 26 -3.43 2.99 -10.69
N VAL A 27 -2.22 2.73 -11.14
CA VAL A 27 -1.13 3.67 -11.01
C VAL A 27 -0.62 3.97 -12.41
N TYR A 28 0.63 4.24 -12.57
CA TYR A 28 1.13 4.65 -13.88
C TYR A 28 1.35 3.46 -14.81
N GLY A 29 1.35 3.72 -16.11
CA GLY A 29 1.79 2.76 -17.11
C GLY A 29 0.99 1.48 -17.21
N GLY A 30 -0.27 1.50 -16.81
CA GLY A 30 -1.10 0.31 -16.87
C GLY A 30 -0.87 -0.64 -15.71
N HIS A 31 -0.14 -0.21 -14.70
CA HIS A 31 0.08 -1.03 -13.50
C HIS A 31 -1.03 -0.82 -12.50
N THR A 32 -1.27 -1.85 -11.69
CA THR A 32 -2.29 -1.84 -10.65
C THR A 32 -1.66 -2.30 -9.35
N ILE A 33 -2.02 -1.67 -8.24
CA ILE A 33 -1.54 -2.13 -6.94
C ILE A 33 -2.13 -3.49 -6.65
N CYS A 34 -1.27 -4.49 -6.48
CA CYS A 34 -1.74 -5.86 -6.25
C CYS A 34 -1.59 -6.31 -4.81
N ASP A 35 -0.59 -5.81 -4.11
CA ASP A 35 -0.36 -6.21 -2.72
C ASP A 35 0.22 -5.06 -1.92
N ILE A 36 -0.19 -4.97 -0.67
CA ILE A 36 0.44 -4.11 0.31
C ILE A 36 0.73 -4.99 1.50
N ILE A 37 2.01 -5.11 1.85
CA ILE A 37 2.45 -6.07 2.85
C ILE A 37 3.09 -5.34 4.02
N GLU A 38 2.69 -5.74 5.21
CA GLU A 38 3.28 -5.22 6.43
C GLU A 38 4.50 -6.05 6.79
N GLU A 39 5.64 -5.40 6.94
CA GLU A 39 6.86 -6.03 7.40
C GLU A 39 7.24 -5.45 8.75
N ASP A 40 8.37 -5.89 9.30
CA ASP A 40 8.74 -5.50 10.65
C ASP A 40 8.87 -3.99 10.83
N GLU A 41 9.49 -3.32 9.87
CA GLU A 41 9.79 -1.91 10.01
C GLU A 41 9.17 -1.04 8.93
N LYS A 42 8.47 -1.64 7.99
CA LYS A 42 7.96 -0.89 6.85
C LYS A 42 6.76 -1.56 6.24
N TYR A 43 6.10 -0.81 5.36
CA TYR A 43 5.04 -1.34 4.51
C TYR A 43 5.54 -1.32 3.08
N SER A 44 5.34 -2.41 2.37
CA SER A 44 5.80 -2.56 0.99
C SER A 44 4.60 -2.63 0.07
N VAL A 45 4.62 -1.83 -0.99
CA VAL A 45 3.55 -1.79 -1.98
C VAL A 45 4.06 -2.40 -3.27
N TYR A 46 3.33 -3.37 -3.79
CA TYR A 46 3.66 -4.06 -5.02
C TYR A 46 2.63 -3.74 -6.08
N ILE A 47 3.10 -3.60 -7.31
CA ILE A 47 2.23 -3.36 -8.45
C ILE A 47 2.44 -4.44 -9.48
N LYS A 48 1.45 -4.63 -10.33
CA LYS A 48 1.54 -5.64 -11.37
C LYS A 48 1.04 -5.08 -12.69
N LYS A 49 1.57 -5.63 -13.77
CA LYS A 49 1.09 -5.40 -15.11
C LYS A 49 1.05 -6.73 -15.80
N GLY A 50 -0.15 -7.22 -16.12
CA GLY A 50 -0.29 -8.57 -16.65
C GLY A 50 0.13 -9.58 -15.59
N LYS A 51 1.17 -10.35 -15.89
CA LYS A 51 1.67 -11.36 -14.97
C LYS A 51 2.90 -10.92 -14.20
N GLU A 52 3.36 -9.72 -14.47
CA GLU A 52 4.60 -9.24 -13.87
C GLU A 52 4.31 -8.44 -12.62
N VAL A 53 4.89 -8.84 -11.50
CA VAL A 53 4.74 -8.17 -10.22
C VAL A 53 6.09 -7.60 -9.82
N ILE A 54 6.10 -6.32 -9.49
CA ILE A 54 7.32 -5.65 -9.10
C ILE A 54 7.09 -4.84 -7.83
N PRO A 55 8.13 -4.68 -6.99
CA PRO A 55 8.03 -3.77 -5.86
C PRO A 55 8.01 -2.34 -6.35
N TRP A 56 7.18 -1.51 -5.74
CA TRP A 56 7.01 -0.14 -6.20
C TRP A 56 7.45 0.87 -5.15
N LYS A 57 6.90 0.78 -3.95
CA LYS A 57 7.21 1.74 -2.90
C LYS A 57 7.32 1.05 -1.55
N ASP A 58 8.13 1.63 -0.68
CA ASP A 58 8.23 1.22 0.71
C ASP A 58 7.93 2.44 1.57
N PHE A 59 7.28 2.22 2.69
CA PHE A 59 6.99 3.29 3.64
C PHE A 59 7.41 2.85 5.02
N ASN A 60 8.24 3.65 5.66
CA ASN A 60 8.73 3.35 6.99
C ASN A 60 7.62 3.52 8.02
N LYS A 61 7.59 2.64 9.00
CA LYS A 61 6.52 2.68 10.00
C LYS A 61 6.57 3.90 10.91
N ASN A 62 7.68 4.62 10.93
CA ASN A 62 7.72 5.84 11.72
C ASN A 62 7.09 7.04 11.03
N MET A 63 6.59 6.87 9.83
CA MET A 63 5.81 7.90 9.17
C MET A 63 4.37 7.89 9.68
N ALA A 64 3.65 8.97 9.44
CA ALA A 64 2.24 9.04 9.83
C ALA A 64 1.43 8.21 8.86
N ILE A 65 1.13 6.98 9.23
CA ILE A 65 0.47 6.02 8.35
C ILE A 65 -0.76 5.46 9.02
N SER A 66 -1.87 5.46 8.28
CA SER A 66 -3.09 4.77 8.66
C SER A 66 -3.26 3.55 7.77
N VAL A 67 -3.62 2.44 8.36
CA VAL A 67 -3.70 1.18 7.65
C VAL A 67 -5.09 0.59 7.81
N GLU A 68 -5.62 0.08 6.71
CA GLU A 68 -6.90 -0.60 6.68
C GLU A 68 -6.65 -2.03 6.25
N TYR A 69 -6.91 -2.96 7.14
CA TYR A 69 -6.63 -4.35 6.87
C TYR A 69 -7.78 -5.02 6.14
N ASN A 70 -7.45 -6.06 5.42
CA ASN A 70 -8.44 -6.84 4.71
C ASN A 70 -9.10 -7.78 5.72
N LEU A 71 -10.40 -7.62 5.90
CA LEU A 71 -11.16 -8.48 6.80
C LEU A 71 -11.69 -9.66 6.01
N GLN A 72 -11.35 -10.83 6.48
CA GLN A 72 -11.82 -12.06 5.85
C GLN A 72 -12.60 -12.87 6.86
N TYR A 73 -13.69 -13.38 6.43
CA TYR A 73 -14.55 -14.22 7.25
C TYR A 73 -14.61 -15.61 6.70
#